data_ce5be152b476dbc8b20fa87084fdb29d
#
_entry.id   ce5be152b476dbc8b20fa87084fdb29d
#
_cell.length_a   1.000
_cell.length_b   1.000
_cell.length_c   1.000
_cell.angle_alpha   90.00
_cell.angle_beta   90.00
_cell.angle_gamma   90.00
#
_symmetry.space_group_name_H-M   'P 1'
#
loop_
_entity.id
_entity.type
_entity.pdbx_description
1 polymer ?
#
loop_
_entity_poly.entity_id
_entity_poly.type
_entity_poly.pdbx_seq_one_letter_code
_entity_poly.pdbx_strand_id
1 'polypeptide(L)'
;VLDKNLKISYNMCSISMKGSHMREIVPPTECPSCEAPLEWSNDLLYCRNTECFSQSSKKIEHFAKTLKIKGLGPASIQKLELSDFADIYTLTKMMIAEALDSEKVAEKLFFEIRNSTNASLNLLLPALGIPLVGKTASAKLSSVCKSIHDVNYESCKEAGLGPKVTQSVINWVENEYPFCELPHSFEFDQPVEQPSVQGVVCISGRLKSFKTKAEATEALNERGYLVKSSVTMDVTHLVNESGIESAKT
;
A
#
# COMPACT_ATOMS: atom_id res chain seq x y z
N VAL A 1 -15.29 -0.34 3.34
CA VAL A 1 -15.49 0.12 1.94
C VAL A 1 -14.62 -0.73 1.08
N LEU A 2 -15.09 -1.94 0.82
CA LEU A 2 -14.43 -2.89 -0.03
C LEU A 2 -14.76 -2.58 -1.47
N ASP A 3 -13.68 -2.30 -2.13
CA ASP A 3 -13.36 -2.49 -3.53
C ASP A 3 -14.33 -2.00 -4.60
N LYS A 4 -13.93 -0.87 -5.17
CA LYS A 4 -14.47 -0.31 -6.42
C LYS A 4 -14.17 -1.17 -7.67
N ASN A 5 -13.64 -2.38 -7.54
CA ASN A 5 -13.16 -3.17 -8.67
C ASN A 5 -13.96 -4.44 -8.98
N LEU A 6 -15.00 -4.77 -8.23
CA LEU A 6 -15.98 -5.74 -8.68
C LEU A 6 -17.21 -5.02 -9.26
N LYS A 7 -16.96 -4.14 -10.24
CA LYS A 7 -18.02 -3.65 -11.11
C LYS A 7 -18.45 -4.76 -12.06
N ILE A 8 -19.39 -5.56 -11.63
CA ILE A 8 -20.26 -6.24 -12.58
C ILE A 8 -21.31 -5.21 -13.00
N SER A 9 -20.95 -4.33 -13.93
CA SER A 9 -21.91 -3.43 -14.54
C SER A 9 -22.76 -4.23 -15.52
N TYR A 10 -23.98 -4.56 -15.12
CA TYR A 10 -25.01 -5.01 -16.05
C TYR A 10 -25.45 -3.81 -16.88
N ASN A 11 -24.72 -3.52 -17.97
CA ASN A 11 -25.26 -2.66 -19.01
C ASN A 11 -26.38 -3.45 -19.71
N MET A 12 -27.62 -3.04 -19.53
CA MET A 12 -28.70 -3.40 -20.41
C MET A 12 -28.40 -2.78 -21.79
N CYS A 13 -27.55 -3.44 -22.55
CA CYS A 13 -27.39 -3.13 -23.96
C CYS A 13 -28.44 -3.94 -24.73
N SER A 14 -29.54 -3.30 -25.06
CA SER A 14 -30.52 -3.81 -26.03
C SER A 14 -29.89 -3.83 -27.42
N ILE A 15 -29.06 -4.84 -27.68
CA ILE A 15 -28.61 -5.14 -29.04
C ILE A 15 -29.52 -6.24 -29.57
N SER A 16 -30.43 -5.84 -30.47
CA SER A 16 -31.18 -6.75 -31.31
C SER A 16 -30.22 -7.50 -32.24
N MET A 17 -29.83 -8.71 -31.87
CA MET A 17 -29.20 -9.68 -32.78
C MET A 17 -30.08 -10.92 -32.89
N LYS A 18 -30.51 -11.17 -34.13
CA LYS A 18 -31.21 -12.40 -34.52
C LYS A 18 -30.30 -13.61 -34.26
N GLY A 19 -30.76 -14.55 -33.42
CA GLY A 19 -30.32 -15.92 -33.49
C GLY A 19 -29.33 -16.44 -32.42
N SER A 20 -29.12 -15.79 -31.27
CA SER A 20 -28.44 -16.43 -30.12
C SER A 20 -29.37 -16.49 -28.92
N HIS A 21 -29.53 -17.68 -28.33
CA HIS A 21 -30.18 -17.82 -27.03
C HIS A 21 -29.41 -17.01 -26.00
N MET A 22 -29.82 -15.78 -25.71
CA MET A 22 -29.30 -15.02 -24.59
C MET A 22 -29.80 -15.70 -23.31
N ARG A 23 -28.89 -16.29 -22.55
CA ARG A 23 -29.22 -16.78 -21.22
C ARG A 23 -29.38 -15.57 -20.29
N GLU A 24 -30.50 -15.50 -19.60
CA GLU A 24 -30.70 -14.53 -18.55
C GLU A 24 -29.61 -14.76 -17.47
N ILE A 25 -28.89 -13.70 -17.15
CA ILE A 25 -27.86 -13.75 -16.10
C ILE A 25 -28.57 -13.53 -14.78
N VAL A 26 -28.78 -14.61 -14.02
CA VAL A 26 -29.35 -14.55 -12.68
C VAL A 26 -28.21 -14.23 -11.69
N PRO A 27 -28.31 -13.13 -10.94
CA PRO A 27 -27.31 -12.81 -9.93
C PRO A 27 -27.31 -13.88 -8.82
N PRO A 28 -26.15 -14.22 -8.25
CA PRO A 28 -26.06 -15.18 -7.17
C PRO A 28 -26.75 -14.63 -5.91
N THR A 29 -27.40 -15.50 -5.17
CA THR A 29 -28.04 -15.19 -3.89
C THR A 29 -27.11 -15.42 -2.70
N GLU A 30 -26.10 -16.26 -2.90
CA GLU A 30 -25.12 -16.68 -1.89
C GLU A 30 -23.69 -16.35 -2.33
N CYS A 31 -22.83 -16.11 -1.36
CA CYS A 31 -21.41 -15.85 -1.61
C CYS A 31 -20.71 -17.12 -2.11
N PRO A 32 -20.01 -17.07 -3.24
CA PRO A 32 -19.35 -18.26 -3.78
C PRO A 32 -18.16 -18.76 -2.93
N SER A 33 -17.72 -17.99 -1.94
CA SER A 33 -16.59 -18.32 -1.07
C SER A 33 -17.01 -18.87 0.30
N CYS A 34 -18.09 -18.36 0.88
CA CYS A 34 -18.51 -18.69 2.24
C CYS A 34 -19.99 -19.04 2.35
N GLU A 35 -20.72 -19.13 1.22
CA GLU A 35 -22.14 -19.48 1.13
C GLU A 35 -23.10 -18.58 1.94
N ALA A 36 -22.58 -17.53 2.59
CA ALA A 36 -23.42 -16.56 3.27
C ALA A 36 -24.30 -15.78 2.28
N PRO A 37 -25.51 -15.38 2.68
CA PRO A 37 -26.40 -14.62 1.81
C PRO A 37 -25.76 -13.29 1.36
N LEU A 38 -26.00 -12.95 0.10
CA LEU A 38 -25.54 -11.69 -0.49
C LEU A 38 -26.62 -10.62 -0.34
N GLU A 39 -26.21 -9.41 -0.02
CA GLU A 39 -27.08 -8.25 0.11
C GLU A 39 -26.84 -7.25 -1.02
N TRP A 40 -27.92 -6.72 -1.57
CA TRP A 40 -27.87 -5.63 -2.53
C TRP A 40 -27.67 -4.29 -1.82
N SER A 41 -26.70 -3.51 -2.30
CA SER A 41 -26.49 -2.13 -1.88
C SER A 41 -25.99 -1.31 -3.06
N ASN A 42 -26.74 -0.28 -3.48
CA ASN A 42 -26.42 0.58 -4.62
C ASN A 42 -26.05 -0.23 -5.89
N ASP A 43 -26.91 -1.14 -6.30
CA ASP A 43 -26.78 -2.01 -7.48
C ASP A 43 -25.52 -2.94 -7.45
N LEU A 44 -24.95 -3.17 -6.28
CA LEU A 44 -23.85 -4.07 -6.04
C LEU A 44 -24.25 -5.14 -5.03
N LEU A 45 -23.77 -6.37 -5.24
CA LEU A 45 -23.92 -7.47 -4.30
C LEU A 45 -22.75 -7.49 -3.32
N TYR A 46 -23.09 -7.58 -2.03
CA TYR A 46 -22.11 -7.62 -0.94
C TYR A 46 -22.28 -8.86 -0.08
N CYS A 47 -21.17 -9.51 0.21
CA CYS A 47 -21.09 -10.46 1.30
C CYS A 47 -20.85 -9.70 2.61
N ARG A 48 -21.71 -9.90 3.62
CA ARG A 48 -21.58 -9.25 4.94
C ARG A 48 -20.91 -10.13 5.98
N ASN A 49 -20.57 -11.35 5.62
CA ASN A 49 -19.87 -12.26 6.53
C ASN A 49 -18.44 -11.78 6.77
N THR A 50 -18.13 -11.39 8.00
CA THR A 50 -16.80 -10.90 8.42
C THR A 50 -15.73 -11.98 8.38
N GLU A 51 -16.14 -13.26 8.49
CA GLU A 51 -15.25 -14.43 8.43
C GLU A 51 -15.08 -14.98 7.01
N CYS A 52 -15.56 -14.26 5.99
CA CYS A 52 -15.40 -14.70 4.61
C CYS A 52 -13.94 -14.67 4.17
N PHE A 53 -13.39 -15.83 3.85
CA PHE A 53 -12.00 -15.98 3.39
C PHE A 53 -11.64 -15.06 2.21
N SER A 54 -12.54 -14.89 1.25
CA SER A 54 -12.29 -13.98 0.13
C SER A 54 -12.18 -12.52 0.57
N GLN A 55 -12.85 -12.10 1.65
CA GLN A 55 -12.72 -10.74 2.17
C GLN A 55 -11.43 -10.57 2.95
N SER A 56 -11.09 -11.50 3.84
CA SER A 56 -9.83 -11.45 4.59
C SER A 56 -8.63 -11.53 3.64
N SER A 57 -8.65 -12.43 2.67
CA SER A 57 -7.62 -12.52 1.63
C SER A 57 -7.43 -11.20 0.86
N LYS A 58 -8.52 -10.49 0.52
CA LYS A 58 -8.45 -9.17 -0.14
C LYS A 58 -7.93 -8.06 0.78
N LYS A 59 -8.26 -8.09 2.07
CA LYS A 59 -7.69 -7.17 3.07
C LYS A 59 -6.18 -7.37 3.17
N ILE A 60 -5.71 -8.62 3.26
CA ILE A 60 -4.28 -8.97 3.31
C ILE A 60 -3.57 -8.57 2.02
N GLU A 61 -4.17 -8.81 0.84
CA GLU A 61 -3.61 -8.37 -0.44
C GLU A 61 -3.42 -6.85 -0.49
N HIS A 62 -4.44 -6.09 -0.05
CA HIS A 62 -4.36 -4.63 0.04
C HIS A 62 -3.26 -4.17 0.99
N PHE A 63 -3.16 -4.79 2.16
CA PHE A 63 -2.13 -4.53 3.17
C PHE A 63 -0.73 -4.77 2.58
N ALA A 64 -0.49 -5.96 2.04
CA ALA A 64 0.77 -6.35 1.44
C ALA A 64 1.20 -5.41 0.29
N LYS A 65 0.25 -5.04 -0.57
CA LYS A 65 0.49 -4.11 -1.69
C LYS A 65 0.83 -2.70 -1.21
N THR A 66 0.13 -2.22 -0.19
CA THR A 66 0.34 -0.86 0.35
C THR A 66 1.69 -0.77 1.07
N LEU A 67 2.07 -1.78 1.85
CA LEU A 67 3.37 -1.87 2.51
C LEU A 67 4.49 -2.35 1.58
N LYS A 68 4.17 -2.63 0.30
CA LYS A 68 5.12 -3.08 -0.73
C LYS A 68 5.82 -4.41 -0.39
N ILE A 69 5.14 -5.32 0.29
CA ILE A 69 5.64 -6.68 0.58
C ILE A 69 5.64 -7.49 -0.72
N LYS A 70 6.77 -7.47 -1.43
CA LYS A 70 6.90 -8.18 -2.70
C LYS A 70 6.87 -9.69 -2.51
N GLY A 71 6.13 -10.37 -3.37
CA GLY A 71 5.96 -11.83 -3.30
C GLY A 71 4.74 -12.28 -2.48
N LEU A 72 4.09 -11.40 -1.72
CA LEU A 72 2.85 -11.68 -1.00
C LEU A 72 1.63 -11.27 -1.85
N GLY A 73 1.38 -12.02 -2.91
CA GLY A 73 0.21 -11.85 -3.78
C GLY A 73 -0.90 -12.85 -3.48
N PRO A 74 -2.04 -12.81 -4.22
CA PRO A 74 -3.19 -13.69 -3.97
C PRO A 74 -2.84 -15.16 -3.90
N ALA A 75 -2.00 -15.67 -4.80
CA ALA A 75 -1.58 -17.05 -4.82
C ALA A 75 -0.73 -17.44 -3.59
N SER A 76 0.14 -16.54 -3.12
CA SER A 76 0.95 -16.78 -1.92
C SER A 76 0.10 -16.71 -0.67
N ILE A 77 -0.85 -15.76 -0.59
CA ILE A 77 -1.80 -15.63 0.52
C ILE A 77 -2.62 -16.91 0.67
N GLN A 78 -3.11 -17.45 -0.45
CA GLN A 78 -3.89 -18.68 -0.46
C GLN A 78 -3.06 -19.90 -0.05
N LYS A 79 -1.82 -20.04 -0.57
CA LYS A 79 -0.94 -21.16 -0.23
C LYS A 79 -0.44 -21.15 1.22
N LEU A 80 -0.29 -19.96 1.77
CA LEU A 80 0.12 -19.71 3.16
C LEU A 80 -1.07 -19.70 4.12
N GLU A 81 -2.31 -19.85 3.60
CA GLU A 81 -3.57 -19.91 4.36
C GLU A 81 -3.75 -18.72 5.32
N LEU A 82 -3.29 -17.52 4.90
CA LEU A 82 -3.35 -16.34 5.73
C LEU A 82 -4.78 -15.83 5.86
N SER A 83 -5.23 -15.60 7.08
CA SER A 83 -6.57 -15.12 7.43
C SER A 83 -6.57 -13.73 8.05
N ASP A 84 -5.47 -13.32 8.68
CA ASP A 84 -5.31 -12.00 9.30
C ASP A 84 -3.94 -11.39 8.98
N PHE A 85 -3.79 -10.09 9.28
CA PHE A 85 -2.52 -9.36 9.17
C PHE A 85 -1.45 -9.91 10.10
N ALA A 86 -1.84 -10.34 11.32
CA ALA A 86 -0.95 -10.96 12.29
C ALA A 86 -0.26 -12.20 11.74
N ASP A 87 -0.98 -13.02 10.98
CA ASP A 87 -0.45 -14.25 10.39
C ASP A 87 0.80 -14.00 9.54
N ILE A 88 0.85 -12.85 8.83
CA ILE A 88 2.00 -12.48 8.00
C ILE A 88 3.30 -12.46 8.82
N TYR A 89 3.21 -11.94 10.04
CA TYR A 89 4.38 -11.71 10.90
C TYR A 89 4.77 -12.92 11.75
N THR A 90 3.91 -13.92 11.85
CA THR A 90 4.21 -15.22 12.47
C THR A 90 4.94 -16.18 11.53
N LEU A 91 4.93 -15.90 10.22
CA LEU A 91 5.59 -16.74 9.23
C LEU A 91 7.09 -16.86 9.46
N THR A 92 7.57 -18.09 9.43
CA THR A 92 8.99 -18.43 9.41
C THR A 92 9.47 -18.68 7.98
N LYS A 93 10.76 -18.53 7.73
CA LYS A 93 11.36 -18.86 6.41
C LYS A 93 11.04 -20.30 5.98
N MET A 94 11.01 -21.23 6.94
CA MET A 94 10.74 -22.66 6.68
C MET A 94 9.28 -22.87 6.25
N MET A 95 8.31 -22.27 6.95
CA MET A 95 6.89 -22.33 6.58
C MET A 95 6.64 -21.79 5.16
N ILE A 96 7.27 -20.66 4.86
CA ILE A 96 7.15 -20.06 3.51
C ILE A 96 7.77 -20.96 2.45
N ALA A 97 8.92 -21.59 2.73
CA ALA A 97 9.61 -22.47 1.79
C ALA A 97 8.78 -23.73 1.50
N GLU A 98 8.16 -24.30 2.52
CA GLU A 98 7.29 -25.47 2.40
C GLU A 98 6.02 -25.15 1.58
N ALA A 99 5.33 -24.05 1.93
CA ALA A 99 4.08 -23.68 1.26
C ALA A 99 4.29 -23.25 -0.21
N LEU A 100 5.41 -22.55 -0.52
CA LEU A 100 5.69 -22.05 -1.86
C LEU A 100 6.61 -22.95 -2.69
N ASP A 101 7.10 -24.07 -2.13
CA ASP A 101 8.01 -25.03 -2.76
C ASP A 101 9.27 -24.35 -3.34
N SER A 102 9.82 -23.38 -2.60
CA SER A 102 11.02 -22.63 -3.03
C SER A 102 11.71 -21.89 -1.91
N GLU A 103 12.91 -22.33 -1.54
CA GLU A 103 13.74 -21.65 -0.54
C GLU A 103 14.13 -20.22 -0.96
N LYS A 104 14.44 -20.03 -2.25
CA LYS A 104 14.84 -18.72 -2.80
C LYS A 104 13.70 -17.69 -2.76
N VAL A 105 12.46 -18.14 -2.99
CA VAL A 105 11.29 -17.28 -2.88
C VAL A 105 11.00 -16.99 -1.42
N ALA A 106 11.11 -18.00 -0.56
CA ALA A 106 10.89 -17.88 0.87
C ALA A 106 11.86 -16.85 1.51
N GLU A 107 13.13 -16.91 1.17
CA GLU A 107 14.11 -15.95 1.68
C GLU A 107 13.78 -14.51 1.32
N LYS A 108 13.42 -14.28 0.06
CA LYS A 108 13.02 -12.95 -0.42
C LYS A 108 11.75 -12.46 0.26
N LEU A 109 10.72 -13.30 0.30
CA LEU A 109 9.44 -12.93 0.92
C LEU A 109 9.60 -12.67 2.42
N PHE A 110 10.35 -13.52 3.12
CA PHE A 110 10.62 -13.33 4.54
C PHE A 110 11.35 -12.00 4.82
N PHE A 111 12.32 -11.65 3.98
CA PHE A 111 13.01 -10.36 4.06
C PHE A 111 12.06 -9.18 3.84
N GLU A 112 11.19 -9.24 2.83
CA GLU A 112 10.20 -8.19 2.55
C GLU A 112 9.19 -8.04 3.71
N ILE A 113 8.76 -9.15 4.32
CA ILE A 113 7.89 -9.13 5.51
C ILE A 113 8.60 -8.42 6.67
N ARG A 114 9.87 -8.75 6.96
CA ARG A 114 10.63 -8.09 8.03
C ARG A 114 10.84 -6.61 7.74
N ASN A 115 11.16 -6.24 6.51
CA ASN A 115 11.29 -4.84 6.11
C ASN A 115 9.98 -4.05 6.26
N SER A 116 8.83 -4.69 6.10
CA SER A 116 7.54 -4.01 6.21
C SER A 116 7.24 -3.52 7.63
N THR A 117 7.90 -4.07 8.67
CA THR A 117 7.74 -3.59 10.05
C THR A 117 8.29 -2.18 10.27
N ASN A 118 9.17 -1.71 9.38
CA ASN A 118 9.70 -0.34 9.39
C ASN A 118 8.80 0.66 8.62
N ALA A 119 7.57 0.28 8.32
CA ALA A 119 6.64 1.15 7.61
C ALA A 119 6.21 2.33 8.48
N SER A 120 6.25 3.53 7.91
CA SER A 120 5.77 4.75 8.56
C SER A 120 4.25 4.72 8.77
N LEU A 121 3.76 5.48 9.76
CA LEU A 121 2.34 5.63 10.04
C LEU A 121 1.54 6.07 8.79
N ASN A 122 2.15 6.90 7.94
CA ASN A 122 1.58 7.32 6.66
C ASN A 122 1.32 6.16 5.69
N LEU A 123 2.11 5.09 5.74
CA LEU A 123 1.90 3.89 4.92
C LEU A 123 1.02 2.86 5.64
N LEU A 124 1.15 2.74 6.94
CA LEU A 124 0.44 1.75 7.72
C LEU A 124 -1.06 2.04 7.79
N LEU A 125 -1.48 3.28 8.07
CA LEU A 125 -2.90 3.63 8.20
C LEU A 125 -3.73 3.28 6.94
N PRO A 126 -3.31 3.63 5.70
CA PRO A 126 -4.05 3.21 4.53
C PRO A 126 -3.96 1.71 4.27
N ALA A 127 -2.88 1.03 4.70
CA ALA A 127 -2.73 -0.42 4.56
C ALA A 127 -3.77 -1.19 5.37
N LEU A 128 -4.12 -0.70 6.55
CA LEU A 128 -5.13 -1.29 7.44
C LEU A 128 -6.56 -1.19 6.90
N GLY A 129 -6.77 -0.44 5.82
CA GLY A 129 -8.07 -0.37 5.15
C GLY A 129 -9.15 0.37 5.93
N ILE A 130 -8.77 1.28 6.82
CA ILE A 130 -9.70 2.08 7.63
C ILE A 130 -10.62 2.88 6.69
N PRO A 131 -11.95 2.79 6.85
CA PRO A 131 -12.89 3.50 5.98
C PRO A 131 -12.62 5.01 5.94
N LEU A 132 -12.66 5.61 4.75
CA LEU A 132 -12.39 7.03 4.49
C LEU A 132 -10.94 7.50 4.77
N VAL A 133 -10.06 6.62 5.22
CA VAL A 133 -8.66 6.94 5.50
C VAL A 133 -7.80 6.49 4.32
N GLY A 134 -7.51 7.43 3.44
CA GLY A 134 -6.59 7.22 2.32
C GLY A 134 -5.25 7.94 2.55
N LYS A 135 -4.41 7.95 1.54
CA LYS A 135 -3.07 8.56 1.59
C LYS A 135 -3.05 10.00 2.12
N THR A 136 -4.03 10.82 1.74
CA THR A 136 -4.10 12.23 2.17
C THR A 136 -4.40 12.37 3.66
N ALA A 137 -5.36 11.59 4.18
CA ALA A 137 -5.69 11.60 5.61
C ALA A 137 -4.53 11.06 6.45
N SER A 138 -3.89 9.99 5.98
CA SER A 138 -2.73 9.38 6.64
C SER A 138 -1.53 10.30 6.68
N ALA A 139 -1.24 11.02 5.58
CA ALA A 139 -0.16 12.01 5.55
C ALA A 139 -0.39 13.15 6.55
N LYS A 140 -1.63 13.61 6.68
CA LYS A 140 -1.99 14.63 7.67
C LYS A 140 -1.85 14.12 9.10
N LEU A 141 -2.33 12.90 9.39
CA LEU A 141 -2.18 12.30 10.71
C LEU A 141 -0.72 12.07 11.08
N SER A 142 0.09 11.56 10.15
CA SER A 142 1.51 11.31 10.40
C SER A 142 2.35 12.58 10.63
N SER A 143 1.85 13.75 10.25
CA SER A 143 2.51 15.02 10.58
C SER A 143 2.28 15.47 12.03
N VAL A 144 1.24 14.95 12.68
CA VAL A 144 0.85 15.29 14.07
C VAL A 144 1.16 14.13 15.02
N CYS A 145 0.85 12.89 14.60
CA CYS A 145 1.01 11.68 15.40
C CYS A 145 2.28 10.93 15.03
N LYS A 146 3.02 10.47 16.03
CA LYS A 146 4.19 9.59 15.83
C LYS A 146 3.82 8.11 15.89
N SER A 147 2.72 7.78 16.56
CA SER A 147 2.23 6.43 16.79
C SER A 147 0.73 6.35 16.62
N ILE A 148 0.18 5.15 16.42
CA ILE A 148 -1.27 4.91 16.46
C ILE A 148 -1.85 5.30 17.82
N HIS A 149 -1.10 5.12 18.89
CA HIS A 149 -1.52 5.49 20.25
C HIS A 149 -1.71 6.99 20.46
N ASP A 150 -1.09 7.83 19.61
CA ASP A 150 -1.26 9.29 19.66
C ASP A 150 -2.54 9.74 18.94
N VAL A 151 -3.18 8.82 18.19
CA VAL A 151 -4.36 9.12 17.40
C VAL A 151 -5.58 9.23 18.29
N ASN A 152 -6.05 10.46 18.46
CA ASN A 152 -7.24 10.79 19.25
C ASN A 152 -8.03 11.92 18.54
N TYR A 153 -9.10 12.36 19.16
CA TYR A 153 -9.96 13.38 18.56
C TYR A 153 -9.22 14.73 18.35
N GLU A 154 -8.35 15.10 19.29
CA GLU A 154 -7.58 16.35 19.23
C GLU A 154 -6.55 16.32 18.12
N SER A 155 -5.77 15.22 18.02
CA SER A 155 -4.80 15.05 16.94
C SER A 155 -5.44 14.98 15.55
N CYS A 156 -6.62 14.36 15.42
CA CYS A 156 -7.39 14.39 14.17
C CYS A 156 -7.84 15.80 13.78
N LYS A 157 -8.24 16.60 14.76
CA LYS A 157 -8.63 18.01 14.56
C LYS A 157 -7.42 18.85 14.17
N GLU A 158 -6.29 18.68 14.84
CA GLU A 158 -5.03 19.37 14.54
C GLU A 158 -4.53 19.00 13.14
N ALA A 159 -4.63 17.74 12.75
CA ALA A 159 -4.35 17.27 11.40
C ALA A 159 -5.32 17.82 10.32
N GLY A 160 -6.36 18.54 10.71
CA GLY A 160 -7.37 19.12 9.81
C GLY A 160 -8.20 18.05 9.08
N LEU A 161 -8.56 16.98 9.78
CA LEU A 161 -9.47 15.96 9.27
C LEU A 161 -10.94 16.39 9.41
N GLY A 162 -11.74 16.05 8.42
CA GLY A 162 -13.19 16.29 8.49
C GLY A 162 -13.89 15.36 9.48
N PRO A 163 -15.08 15.75 10.02
CA PRO A 163 -15.74 15.03 11.10
C PRO A 163 -16.03 13.54 10.79
N LYS A 164 -16.40 13.21 9.55
CA LYS A 164 -16.65 11.83 9.13
C LYS A 164 -15.38 10.98 9.14
N VAL A 165 -14.26 11.53 8.71
CA VAL A 165 -12.95 10.84 8.69
C VAL A 165 -12.46 10.66 10.12
N THR A 166 -12.55 11.70 10.94
CA THR A 166 -12.21 11.66 12.36
C THR A 166 -13.00 10.55 13.07
N GLN A 167 -14.32 10.53 12.91
CA GLN A 167 -15.16 9.50 13.53
C GLN A 167 -14.76 8.08 13.07
N SER A 168 -14.44 7.91 11.79
CA SER A 168 -14.03 6.62 11.25
C SER A 168 -12.68 6.15 11.84
N VAL A 169 -11.71 7.06 11.96
CA VAL A 169 -10.39 6.76 12.55
C VAL A 169 -10.54 6.40 14.02
N ILE A 170 -11.24 7.22 14.80
CA ILE A 170 -11.42 6.99 16.24
C ILE A 170 -12.15 5.69 16.50
N ASN A 171 -13.24 5.44 15.77
CA ASN A 171 -13.99 4.19 15.91
C ASN A 171 -13.10 2.97 15.61
N TRP A 172 -12.24 3.06 14.63
CA TRP A 172 -11.31 1.98 14.28
C TRP A 172 -10.24 1.79 15.37
N VAL A 173 -9.64 2.88 15.86
CA VAL A 173 -8.61 2.84 16.92
C VAL A 173 -9.16 2.29 18.23
N GLU A 174 -10.42 2.60 18.57
CA GLU A 174 -11.03 2.15 19.81
C GLU A 174 -11.56 0.71 19.74
N ASN A 175 -12.10 0.28 18.59
CA ASN A 175 -12.85 -0.97 18.49
C ASN A 175 -12.14 -2.06 17.67
N GLU A 176 -11.26 -1.73 16.73
CA GLU A 176 -10.59 -2.71 15.87
C GLU A 176 -9.10 -2.85 16.20
N TYR A 177 -8.40 -1.74 16.46
CA TYR A 177 -6.97 -1.75 16.74
C TYR A 177 -6.56 -2.62 17.94
N PRO A 178 -7.28 -2.65 19.07
CA PRO A 178 -6.91 -3.48 20.23
C PRO A 178 -6.89 -4.98 19.91
N PHE A 179 -7.59 -5.41 18.87
CA PHE A 179 -7.65 -6.81 18.43
C PHE A 179 -6.70 -7.09 17.26
N CYS A 180 -6.05 -6.06 16.72
CA CYS A 180 -5.02 -6.25 15.70
C CYS A 180 -3.71 -6.67 16.38
N GLU A 181 -3.38 -7.95 16.35
CA GLU A 181 -2.14 -8.51 16.87
C GLU A 181 -0.94 -8.18 15.96
N LEU A 182 -0.77 -6.91 15.63
CA LEU A 182 0.37 -6.46 14.86
C LEU A 182 1.64 -6.45 15.73
N PRO A 183 2.82 -6.72 15.13
CA PRO A 183 4.07 -6.66 15.88
C PRO A 183 4.27 -5.28 16.51
N HIS A 184 4.70 -5.24 17.78
CA HIS A 184 5.07 -4.00 18.47
C HIS A 184 6.26 -3.26 17.80
N SER A 185 6.94 -3.92 16.87
CA SER A 185 8.08 -3.40 16.11
C SER A 185 7.71 -2.60 14.86
N PHE A 186 6.42 -2.26 14.65
CA PHE A 186 6.10 -1.11 13.81
C PHE A 186 6.61 0.14 14.55
N GLU A 187 7.91 0.34 14.51
CA GLU A 187 8.52 1.60 14.86
C GLU A 187 8.07 2.59 13.79
N PHE A 188 7.09 3.40 14.17
CA PHE A 188 6.72 4.54 13.36
C PHE A 188 7.97 5.40 13.27
N ASP A 189 8.52 5.48 12.06
CA ASP A 189 9.62 6.39 11.80
C ASP A 189 9.30 7.71 12.46
N GLN A 190 10.12 8.04 13.45
CA GLN A 190 10.35 9.45 13.68
C GLN A 190 10.58 10.04 12.30
N PRO A 191 9.95 11.18 11.93
CA PRO A 191 10.32 11.82 10.69
C PRO A 191 11.84 11.78 10.70
N VAL A 192 12.40 10.94 9.83
CA VAL A 192 13.83 11.01 9.56
C VAL A 192 13.95 12.49 9.25
N GLU A 193 14.60 13.23 10.11
CA GLU A 193 15.05 14.58 9.79
C GLU A 193 15.67 14.37 8.44
N GLN A 194 14.92 14.75 7.39
CA GLN A 194 15.40 14.57 6.02
C GLN A 194 16.76 15.22 6.09
N PRO A 195 17.87 14.50 5.91
CA PRO A 195 19.19 15.07 6.03
C PRO A 195 19.08 16.32 5.18
N SER A 196 19.19 17.48 5.79
CA SER A 196 18.79 18.78 5.23
C SER A 196 19.28 18.76 3.79
N VAL A 197 18.34 18.62 2.83
CA VAL A 197 18.67 18.36 1.43
C VAL A 197 19.47 19.58 1.03
N GLN A 198 20.78 19.44 0.89
CA GLN A 198 21.70 20.55 0.58
C GLN A 198 21.37 21.14 -0.78
N GLY A 199 20.68 20.38 -1.63
CA GLY A 199 20.22 20.82 -2.92
C GLY A 199 19.71 19.67 -3.78
N VAL A 200 19.01 20.03 -4.84
CA VAL A 200 18.54 19.09 -5.87
C VAL A 200 19.46 19.16 -7.06
N VAL A 201 20.07 18.03 -7.42
CA VAL A 201 21.07 17.92 -8.49
C VAL A 201 20.48 17.21 -9.69
N CYS A 202 20.69 17.73 -10.89
CA CYS A 202 20.44 17.02 -12.13
C CYS A 202 21.78 16.76 -12.86
N ILE A 203 22.02 15.51 -13.24
CA ILE A 203 23.23 15.12 -13.96
C ILE A 203 22.96 15.10 -15.47
N SER A 204 23.58 15.98 -16.20
CA SER A 204 23.52 16.10 -17.66
C SER A 204 24.79 15.53 -18.31
N GLY A 205 24.62 14.87 -19.45
CA GLY A 205 25.76 14.37 -20.24
C GLY A 205 26.47 13.16 -19.63
N ARG A 206 27.71 12.95 -20.12
CA ARG A 206 28.62 11.87 -19.66
C ARG A 206 29.54 12.42 -18.58
N LEU A 207 29.62 11.67 -17.48
CA LEU A 207 30.52 12.02 -16.38
C LEU A 207 31.98 11.59 -16.73
N LYS A 208 32.94 12.36 -16.20
CA LYS A 208 34.36 12.06 -16.25
C LYS A 208 34.88 11.55 -14.90
N SER A 209 34.32 12.08 -13.82
CA SER A 209 34.69 11.76 -12.43
C SER A 209 34.14 10.42 -11.94
N PHE A 210 33.06 9.91 -12.55
CA PHE A 210 32.45 8.65 -12.20
C PHE A 210 32.24 7.76 -13.44
N LYS A 211 32.37 6.45 -13.26
CA LYS A 211 32.18 5.49 -14.37
C LYS A 211 30.72 5.41 -14.82
N THR A 212 29.80 5.54 -13.87
CA THR A 212 28.34 5.47 -14.11
C THR A 212 27.59 6.60 -13.41
N LYS A 213 26.41 6.95 -13.94
CA LYS A 213 25.52 7.91 -13.28
C LYS A 213 24.96 7.36 -11.95
N ALA A 214 24.82 6.04 -11.81
CA ALA A 214 24.37 5.40 -10.59
C ALA A 214 25.38 5.62 -9.45
N GLU A 215 26.66 5.41 -9.70
CA GLU A 215 27.75 5.64 -8.75
C GLU A 215 27.83 7.13 -8.31
N ALA A 216 27.68 8.05 -9.26
CA ALA A 216 27.61 9.48 -8.97
C ALA A 216 26.36 9.85 -8.14
N THR A 217 25.22 9.20 -8.41
CA THR A 217 23.97 9.43 -7.66
C THR A 217 24.12 8.96 -6.22
N GLU A 218 24.74 7.81 -5.99
CA GLU A 218 25.01 7.26 -4.67
C GLU A 218 25.92 8.18 -3.85
N ALA A 219 27.03 8.62 -4.44
CA ALA A 219 27.96 9.55 -3.79
C ALA A 219 27.34 10.93 -3.48
N LEU A 220 26.41 11.40 -4.30
CA LEU A 220 25.68 12.65 -4.04
C LEU A 220 24.60 12.48 -2.95
N ASN A 221 23.90 11.35 -2.95
CA ASN A 221 22.92 11.05 -1.91
C ASN A 221 23.58 10.91 -0.54
N GLU A 222 24.75 10.28 -0.44
CA GLU A 222 25.53 10.21 0.81
C GLU A 222 25.93 11.58 1.34
N ARG A 223 26.06 12.57 0.46
CA ARG A 223 26.37 13.97 0.83
C ARG A 223 25.12 14.83 1.05
N GLY A 224 23.92 14.25 1.08
CA GLY A 224 22.68 14.95 1.33
C GLY A 224 22.09 15.69 0.12
N TYR A 225 22.50 15.36 -1.12
CA TYR A 225 21.89 15.89 -2.33
C TYR A 225 20.86 14.94 -2.90
N LEU A 226 19.72 15.47 -3.37
CA LEU A 226 18.71 14.69 -4.08
C LEU A 226 18.99 14.72 -5.58
N VAL A 227 19.21 13.57 -6.21
CA VAL A 227 19.51 13.51 -7.66
C VAL A 227 18.23 13.22 -8.45
N LYS A 228 17.93 14.09 -9.43
CA LYS A 228 16.81 13.92 -10.37
C LYS A 228 17.30 13.63 -11.78
N SER A 229 16.51 12.85 -12.52
CA SER A 229 16.81 12.48 -13.90
C SER A 229 16.49 13.57 -14.92
N SER A 230 15.66 14.55 -14.55
CA SER A 230 15.22 15.67 -15.41
C SER A 230 15.37 17.01 -14.69
N VAL A 231 15.54 18.08 -15.44
CA VAL A 231 15.56 19.44 -14.92
C VAL A 231 14.12 19.87 -14.63
N THR A 232 13.83 20.11 -13.37
CA THR A 232 12.56 20.64 -12.86
C THR A 232 12.82 21.94 -12.11
N MET A 233 11.80 22.73 -11.82
CA MET A 233 11.96 24.07 -11.20
C MET A 233 12.64 24.03 -9.82
N ASP A 234 12.69 22.89 -9.17
CA ASP A 234 13.32 22.66 -7.88
C ASP A 234 14.79 22.20 -7.97
N VAL A 235 15.33 22.02 -9.19
CA VAL A 235 16.76 21.69 -9.39
C VAL A 235 17.61 22.92 -9.08
N THR A 236 18.46 22.78 -8.07
CA THR A 236 19.38 23.85 -7.62
C THR A 236 20.74 23.78 -8.27
N HIS A 237 21.16 22.58 -8.71
CA HIS A 237 22.48 22.34 -9.29
C HIS A 237 22.38 21.47 -10.54
N LEU A 238 23.01 21.92 -11.64
CA LEU A 238 23.15 21.13 -12.85
C LEU A 238 24.62 20.71 -13.01
N VAL A 239 24.89 19.42 -12.98
CA VAL A 239 26.23 18.85 -13.19
C VAL A 239 26.39 18.47 -14.66
N ASN A 240 27.31 19.15 -15.36
CA ASN A 240 27.69 18.86 -16.74
C ASN A 240 29.20 18.85 -16.87
N GLU A 241 29.82 17.68 -16.76
CA GLU A 241 31.28 17.51 -16.91
C GLU A 241 31.74 17.40 -18.38
N SER A 242 30.81 17.17 -19.30
CA SER A 242 31.14 17.06 -20.73
C SER A 242 31.45 18.40 -21.38
N GLY A 243 30.91 19.49 -20.82
CA GLY A 243 31.02 20.84 -21.40
C GLY A 243 30.20 21.02 -22.69
N ILE A 244 29.48 20.00 -23.12
CA ILE A 244 28.63 20.06 -24.32
C ILE A 244 27.23 20.48 -23.90
N GLU A 245 26.70 21.52 -24.50
CA GLU A 245 25.31 21.93 -24.29
C GLU A 245 24.36 20.82 -24.76
N SER A 246 23.43 20.47 -23.90
CA SER A 246 22.37 19.48 -24.15
C SER A 246 21.02 20.10 -23.87
N ALA A 247 19.94 19.43 -24.26
CA ALA A 247 18.59 19.90 -23.96
C ALA A 247 18.28 20.09 -22.46
N LYS A 248 19.24 19.73 -21.58
CA LYS A 248 19.16 19.91 -20.11
C LYS A 248 20.08 21.01 -19.60
N THR A 249 20.89 21.60 -20.47
CA THR A 249 21.80 22.71 -20.16
C THR A 249 21.22 23.99 -20.68
#